data_72bfaa18e58e46e6c1e5d0838c6599c6
#
_entry.id   72bfaa18e58e46e6c1e5d0838c6599c6
#
_cell.length_a   1.000
_cell.length_b   1.000
_cell.length_c   1.000
_cell.angle_alpha   90.00
_cell.angle_beta   90.00
_cell.angle_gamma   90.00
#
_symmetry.space_group_name_H-M   'P 1'
#
loop_
_entity.id
_entity.type
_entity.pdbx_description
1 polymer ?
#
loop_
_entity_poly.entity_id
_entity_poly.type
_entity_poly.pdbx_seq_one_letter_code
_entity_poly.pdbx_strand_id
1 'polypeptide(L)'
;MNKEQIEDIIKDLEKRKYEVVLKTYTDNSVSFYCNKHAFTIDYNSTRPVVGVGIRLGVYSTFNQKDVDWLNSITDRWEMYKYCISFSSTVESEEELEELLLHCIEYF
;
A
#
# COMPACT_ATOMS: atom_id res chain seq x y z
N MET A 1 -0.57 3.20 -14.87
CA MET A 1 -1.78 2.57 -14.31
C MET A 1 -2.81 3.65 -14.08
N ASN A 2 -4.03 3.44 -14.52
CA ASN A 2 -5.09 4.45 -14.41
C ASN A 2 -5.98 4.20 -13.19
N LYS A 3 -6.89 5.14 -12.92
CA LYS A 3 -7.81 5.07 -11.80
C LYS A 3 -8.67 3.80 -11.80
N GLU A 4 -9.16 3.39 -12.98
CA GLU A 4 -10.02 2.21 -13.09
C GLU A 4 -9.29 0.93 -12.69
N GLN A 5 -8.04 0.78 -13.10
CA GLN A 5 -7.23 -0.38 -12.75
C GLN A 5 -6.99 -0.45 -11.23
N ILE A 6 -6.74 0.70 -10.62
CA ILE A 6 -6.55 0.77 -9.17
C ILE A 6 -7.87 0.49 -8.44
N GLU A 7 -8.98 1.02 -8.93
CA GLU A 7 -10.29 0.72 -8.34
C GLU A 7 -10.63 -0.78 -8.43
N ASP A 8 -10.25 -1.44 -9.52
CA ASP A 8 -10.47 -2.88 -9.66
C ASP A 8 -9.67 -3.68 -8.62
N ILE A 9 -8.45 -3.25 -8.34
CA ILE A 9 -7.63 -3.87 -7.30
C ILE A 9 -8.27 -3.68 -5.91
N ILE A 10 -8.77 -2.48 -5.62
CA ILE A 10 -9.46 -2.21 -4.35
C ILE A 10 -10.73 -3.05 -4.22
N LYS A 11 -11.50 -3.17 -5.29
CA LYS A 11 -12.69 -4.03 -5.32
C LYS A 11 -12.34 -5.49 -5.09
N ASP A 12 -11.19 -5.93 -5.59
CA ASP A 12 -10.70 -7.28 -5.38
C ASP A 12 -10.38 -7.54 -3.90
N LEU A 13 -9.78 -6.56 -3.23
CA LEU A 13 -9.58 -6.63 -1.78
C LEU A 13 -10.91 -6.77 -1.03
N GLU A 14 -11.91 -6.00 -1.43
CA GLU A 14 -13.24 -6.06 -0.84
C GLU A 14 -13.91 -7.44 -1.08
N LYS A 15 -13.73 -8.02 -2.26
CA LYS A 15 -14.22 -9.37 -2.57
C LYS A 15 -13.55 -10.45 -1.72
N ARG A 16 -12.30 -10.23 -1.34
CA ARG A 16 -11.58 -11.12 -0.41
C ARG A 16 -12.00 -10.91 1.03
N LYS A 17 -13.03 -10.10 1.26
CA LYS A 17 -13.61 -9.77 2.57
C LYS A 17 -12.70 -8.94 3.46
N TYR A 18 -11.75 -8.22 2.88
CA TYR A 18 -11.01 -7.20 3.61
C TYR A 18 -11.85 -5.93 3.67
N GLU A 19 -11.98 -5.38 4.85
CA GLU A 19 -12.74 -4.16 5.05
C GLU A 19 -11.92 -2.94 4.61
N VAL A 20 -12.29 -2.36 3.48
CA VAL A 20 -11.68 -1.14 2.97
C VAL A 20 -12.56 0.04 3.40
N VAL A 21 -11.98 0.94 4.18
CA VAL A 21 -12.74 2.06 4.74
C VAL A 21 -12.07 3.39 4.43
N LEU A 22 -12.85 4.48 4.56
CA LEU A 22 -12.39 5.85 4.40
C LEU A 22 -11.73 6.12 3.04
N LYS A 23 -12.30 5.55 1.97
CA LYS A 23 -11.80 5.81 0.62
C LYS A 23 -11.96 7.29 0.28
N THR A 24 -10.86 7.94 -0.02
CA THR A 24 -10.82 9.35 -0.39
C THR A 24 -10.09 9.50 -1.72
N TYR A 25 -10.77 10.13 -2.67
CA TYR A 25 -10.24 10.33 -4.02
C TYR A 25 -9.83 11.77 -4.22
N THR A 26 -8.69 11.96 -4.86
CA THR A 26 -8.29 13.24 -5.43
C THR A 26 -8.19 13.08 -6.94
N ASP A 27 -7.79 14.14 -7.65
CA ASP A 27 -7.58 14.05 -9.10
C ASP A 27 -6.44 13.06 -9.47
N ASN A 28 -5.52 12.81 -8.55
CA ASN A 28 -4.28 12.07 -8.81
C ASN A 28 -4.06 10.87 -7.91
N SER A 29 -4.92 10.64 -6.92
CA SER A 29 -4.67 9.56 -5.96
C SER A 29 -5.95 9.07 -5.30
N VAL A 30 -5.85 7.89 -4.70
CA VAL A 30 -6.85 7.36 -3.79
C VAL A 30 -6.15 6.97 -2.48
N SER A 31 -6.78 7.30 -1.37
CA SER A 31 -6.31 6.90 -0.04
C SER A 31 -7.40 6.07 0.64
N PHE A 32 -6.98 5.07 1.38
CA PHE A 32 -7.92 4.23 2.13
C PHE A 32 -7.21 3.54 3.31
N TYR A 33 -7.99 3.00 4.21
CA TYR A 33 -7.51 2.17 5.31
C TYR A 33 -7.99 0.74 5.13
N CYS A 34 -7.13 -0.20 5.46
CA CYS A 34 -7.48 -1.61 5.45
C CYS A 34 -6.62 -2.33 6.50
N ASN A 35 -7.26 -3.08 7.38
CA ASN A 35 -6.60 -3.85 8.43
C ASN A 35 -5.57 -3.02 9.23
N LYS A 36 -5.98 -1.88 9.78
CA LYS A 36 -5.13 -0.95 10.56
C LYS A 36 -4.01 -0.27 9.76
N HIS A 37 -3.91 -0.51 8.47
CA HIS A 37 -2.88 0.10 7.62
C HIS A 37 -3.50 1.18 6.73
N ALA A 38 -2.74 2.21 6.43
CA ALA A 38 -3.15 3.29 5.54
C ALA A 38 -2.38 3.20 4.23
N PHE A 39 -3.09 3.38 3.13
CA PHE A 39 -2.52 3.31 1.78
C PHE A 39 -2.91 4.56 0.99
N THR A 40 -1.96 5.07 0.24
CA THR A 40 -2.21 6.13 -0.75
C THR A 40 -1.59 5.67 -2.06
N ILE A 41 -2.40 5.57 -3.10
CA ILE A 41 -1.96 5.10 -4.41
C ILE A 41 -2.13 6.24 -5.41
N ASP A 42 -1.03 6.65 -6.01
CA ASP A 42 -1.06 7.68 -7.05
C ASP A 42 -1.41 7.07 -8.39
N TYR A 43 -2.39 7.64 -9.06
CA TYR A 43 -2.71 7.27 -10.43
C TYR A 43 -2.48 8.45 -11.35
N ASN A 44 -1.32 8.48 -11.96
CA ASN A 44 -1.01 9.46 -12.97
C ASN A 44 -0.76 8.72 -14.29
N SER A 45 -1.65 8.90 -15.24
CA SER A 45 -1.63 8.19 -16.50
C SER A 45 -0.40 8.46 -17.37
N THR A 46 0.41 9.47 -17.04
CA THR A 46 1.60 9.81 -17.82
C THR A 46 2.84 9.05 -17.39
N ARG A 47 2.79 8.33 -16.28
CA ARG A 47 3.92 7.57 -15.74
C ARG A 47 3.71 6.06 -15.91
N PRO A 48 4.77 5.32 -16.29
CA PRO A 48 4.70 3.87 -16.32
C PRO A 48 4.70 3.22 -14.93
N VAL A 49 5.10 3.98 -13.91
CA VAL A 49 5.16 3.49 -12.53
C VAL A 49 4.11 4.19 -11.67
N VAL A 50 3.67 3.49 -10.65
CA VAL A 50 2.69 3.99 -9.68
C VAL A 50 3.36 4.16 -8.34
N GLY A 51 3.23 5.34 -7.76
CA GLY A 51 3.71 5.59 -6.40
C GLY A 51 2.70 5.10 -5.37
N VAL A 52 3.19 4.40 -4.36
CA VAL A 52 2.37 3.88 -3.26
C VAL A 52 2.97 4.36 -1.95
N GLY A 53 2.20 5.12 -1.19
CA GLY A 53 2.53 5.51 0.17
C GLY A 53 1.85 4.56 1.14
N ILE A 54 2.59 4.01 2.09
CA ILE A 54 2.07 3.03 3.03
C ILE A 54 2.44 3.42 4.45
N ARG A 55 1.46 3.32 5.34
CA ARG A 55 1.68 3.42 6.77
C ARG A 55 1.21 2.11 7.42
N LEU A 56 2.16 1.30 7.83
CA LEU A 56 1.86 0.05 8.51
C LEU A 56 1.60 0.31 9.98
N GLY A 57 0.41 -0.06 10.45
CA GLY A 57 0.05 0.01 11.86
C GLY A 57 0.63 -1.19 12.60
N VAL A 58 1.94 -1.22 12.77
CA VAL A 58 2.63 -2.30 13.48
C VAL A 58 3.15 -1.79 14.83
N TYR A 59 3.21 -2.69 15.78
CA TYR A 59 3.64 -2.36 17.14
C TYR A 59 5.01 -2.98 17.42
N SER A 60 5.11 -3.86 18.37
CA SER A 60 6.37 -4.36 18.90
C SER A 60 6.93 -5.60 18.17
N THR A 61 6.25 -6.11 17.17
CA THR A 61 6.59 -7.40 16.54
C THR A 61 7.40 -7.31 15.25
N PHE A 62 7.86 -6.10 14.90
CA PHE A 62 8.65 -5.90 13.68
C PHE A 62 10.07 -6.42 13.90
N ASN A 63 10.44 -7.46 13.17
CA ASN A 63 11.71 -8.16 13.35
C ASN A 63 12.67 -7.95 12.18
N GLN A 64 13.85 -8.58 12.22
CA GLN A 64 14.87 -8.41 11.19
C GLN A 64 14.38 -8.86 9.82
N LYS A 65 13.57 -9.91 9.74
CA LYS A 65 13.00 -10.37 8.47
C LYS A 65 12.12 -9.30 7.84
N ASP A 66 11.36 -8.58 8.65
CA ASP A 66 10.51 -7.49 8.18
C ASP A 66 11.34 -6.30 7.70
N VAL A 67 12.42 -5.98 8.40
CA VAL A 67 13.37 -4.94 7.98
C VAL A 67 14.00 -5.31 6.62
N ASP A 68 14.39 -6.55 6.46
CA ASP A 68 14.96 -7.03 5.20
C ASP A 68 13.97 -6.92 4.05
N TRP A 69 12.70 -7.26 4.30
CA TRP A 69 11.64 -7.09 3.32
C TRP A 69 11.48 -5.61 2.93
N LEU A 70 11.38 -4.71 3.90
CA LEU A 70 11.28 -3.27 3.63
C LEU A 70 12.44 -2.77 2.79
N ASN A 71 13.65 -3.14 3.14
CA ASN A 71 14.84 -2.72 2.41
C ASN A 71 14.88 -3.26 0.99
N SER A 72 14.15 -4.33 0.71
CA SER A 72 14.05 -4.90 -0.65
C SER A 72 13.09 -4.15 -1.55
N ILE A 73 12.14 -3.39 -0.99
CA ILE A 73 11.08 -2.72 -1.76
C ILE A 73 11.13 -1.20 -1.70
N THR A 74 11.91 -0.62 -0.79
CA THR A 74 12.00 0.82 -0.65
C THR A 74 13.40 1.24 -0.21
N ASP A 75 13.81 2.43 -0.62
CA ASP A 75 15.08 3.04 -0.21
C ASP A 75 14.94 3.82 1.09
N ARG A 76 13.72 4.13 1.48
CA ARG A 76 13.44 4.97 2.64
C ARG A 76 12.23 4.48 3.40
N TRP A 77 12.42 4.31 4.70
CA TRP A 77 11.31 4.07 5.61
C TRP A 77 11.62 4.71 6.96
N GLU A 78 10.57 5.08 7.67
CA GLU A 78 10.67 5.71 8.98
C GLU A 78 9.84 4.96 9.99
N MET A 79 10.41 4.76 11.16
CA MET A 79 9.72 4.12 12.28
C MET A 79 9.22 5.17 13.23
N TYR A 80 7.92 5.14 13.49
CA TYR A 80 7.25 5.95 14.50
C TYR A 80 6.80 5.06 15.65
N LYS A 81 6.27 5.68 16.70
CA LYS A 81 5.86 4.93 17.90
C LYS A 81 4.84 3.82 17.63
N TYR A 82 3.90 4.07 16.70
CA TYR A 82 2.80 3.15 16.43
C TYR A 82 2.69 2.71 14.98
N CYS A 83 3.62 3.13 14.15
CA CYS A 83 3.55 2.78 12.74
C CYS A 83 4.92 2.88 12.07
N ILE A 84 5.00 2.27 10.89
CA ILE A 84 6.14 2.40 10.00
C ILE A 84 5.61 3.00 8.70
N SER A 85 6.25 4.07 8.24
CA SER A 85 5.85 4.76 7.02
C SER A 85 6.91 4.58 5.94
N PHE A 86 6.47 4.26 4.73
CA PHE A 86 7.37 4.16 3.58
C PHE A 86 6.62 4.44 2.28
N SER A 87 7.39 4.68 1.23
CA SER A 87 6.88 4.83 -0.12
C SER A 87 7.57 3.82 -1.02
N SER A 88 6.85 3.30 -1.98
CA SER A 88 7.38 2.37 -2.96
C SER A 88 6.82 2.72 -4.34
N THR A 89 7.41 2.18 -5.39
CA THR A 89 6.89 2.27 -6.74
C THR A 89 6.62 0.87 -7.28
N VAL A 90 5.53 0.74 -8.03
CA VAL A 90 5.16 -0.52 -8.67
C VAL A 90 4.95 -0.27 -10.16
N GLU A 91 5.22 -1.28 -10.97
CA GLU A 91 5.15 -1.17 -12.43
C GLU A 91 3.96 -1.91 -13.03
N SER A 92 3.27 -2.72 -12.26
CA SER A 92 2.14 -3.51 -12.74
C SER A 92 1.05 -3.64 -11.71
N GLU A 93 -0.15 -4.02 -12.17
CA GLU A 93 -1.27 -4.33 -11.30
C GLU A 93 -0.94 -5.50 -10.36
N GLU A 94 -0.23 -6.50 -10.88
CA GLU A 94 0.20 -7.64 -10.08
C GLU A 94 1.10 -7.23 -8.92
N GLU A 95 2.10 -6.39 -9.20
CA GLU A 95 3.00 -5.89 -8.16
C GLU A 95 2.25 -5.09 -7.11
N LEU A 96 1.31 -4.25 -7.54
CA LEU A 96 0.51 -3.45 -6.61
C LEU A 96 -0.33 -4.35 -5.71
N GLU A 97 -1.03 -5.31 -6.29
CA GLU A 97 -1.86 -6.23 -5.53
C GLU A 97 -1.04 -7.06 -4.55
N GLU A 98 0.11 -7.58 -4.98
CA GLU A 98 1.02 -8.32 -4.13
C GLU A 98 1.52 -7.49 -2.94
N LEU A 99 1.87 -6.23 -3.20
CA LEU A 99 2.32 -5.32 -2.15
C LEU A 99 1.22 -5.06 -1.12
N LEU A 100 0.02 -4.74 -1.59
CA LEU A 100 -1.12 -4.48 -0.70
C LEU A 100 -1.47 -5.73 0.12
N LEU A 101 -1.54 -6.89 -0.52
CA LEU A 101 -1.86 -8.14 0.15
C LEU A 101 -0.79 -8.53 1.17
N HIS A 102 0.49 -8.34 0.84
CA HIS A 102 1.55 -8.61 1.80
C HIS A 102 1.37 -7.76 3.06
N CYS A 103 1.10 -6.47 2.90
CA CYS A 103 0.86 -5.58 4.04
C CYS A 103 -0.36 -6.01 4.85
N ILE A 104 -1.46 -6.30 4.18
CA ILE A 104 -2.74 -6.60 4.82
C ILE A 104 -2.70 -7.96 5.52
N GLU A 105 -2.15 -8.97 4.86
CA GLU A 105 -2.17 -10.34 5.35
C GLU A 105 -1.04 -10.68 6.29
N TYR A 106 0.14 -10.10 6.08
CA TYR A 106 1.33 -10.41 6.86
C TYR A 106 1.44 -9.54 8.12
N PHE A 107 1.06 -8.30 8.04
CA PHE A 107 1.13 -7.37 9.17
C PHE A 107 -0.26 -7.10 9.76
#